data_92f243ea551ade0a9a1697b8e6ecedb8
#
_entry.id   92f243ea551ade0a9a1697b8e6ecedb8
#
_cell.length_a   1.000
_cell.length_b   1.000
_cell.length_c   1.000
_cell.angle_alpha   90.00
_cell.angle_beta   90.00
_cell.angle_gamma   90.00
#
_symmetry.space_group_name_H-M   'P 1'
#
loop_
_entity.id
_entity.type
_entity.pdbx_description
1 polymer ?
#
loop_
_entity_poly.entity_id
_entity_poly.type
_entity_poly.pdbx_seq_one_letter_code
_entity_poly.pdbx_strand_id
1 'polypeptide(L)'
;MKITNIPIEVIEREIPDTGLDSDLGRFSGVTEQGLLRINTDAGIEGHCFVGEFRRGGRSLFNPILNVLKPELMGRDPADREWLWNRLDVLSSRRGITNNMWAPVDVALWDLAGKAANTPIYKLLGAQKYSTEVYATYPPRHETAEGFVKEASELTKSGFRSYKIHPGVMATEDVIETVTEVRKLVGPSVNLMLDPNCGFKFRKALKVGRALDDNKFYWYEDPVPHHDLDAITELTRRLDVPLCMSDQNPLQFFNSANMIRHQSTRLVRGTAQKLGITGLKKLCSLSEGFGMNCEIGTAGNSLLNAANLHVIFSVANCDFFEYWMPQEAHQFGLINDIALNDHGLIDAPTLPGLGYEIDWDWIEDHKIQTLS
;
A
#
# COMPACT_ATOMS: atom_id res chain seq x y z
N MET A 1 -25.13 17.80 0.75
CA MET A 1 -23.79 18.39 0.97
C MET A 1 -23.13 18.57 -0.38
N LYS A 2 -22.42 19.69 -0.60
CA LYS A 2 -21.74 19.96 -1.89
C LYS A 2 -20.30 20.33 -1.65
N ILE A 3 -19.41 19.86 -2.54
CA ILE A 3 -18.00 20.22 -2.53
C ILE A 3 -17.84 21.68 -3.00
N THR A 4 -17.18 22.50 -2.17
CA THR A 4 -17.01 23.94 -2.40
C THR A 4 -15.58 24.33 -2.78
N ASN A 5 -14.57 23.58 -2.35
CA ASN A 5 -13.17 23.78 -2.74
C ASN A 5 -12.34 22.52 -2.50
N ILE A 6 -11.22 22.43 -3.23
CA ILE A 6 -10.22 21.34 -3.08
C ILE A 6 -8.82 21.97 -3.14
N PRO A 7 -8.29 22.50 -2.03
CA PRO A 7 -6.92 22.97 -1.94
C PRO A 7 -5.96 21.81 -1.61
N ILE A 8 -4.68 22.03 -1.94
CA ILE A 8 -3.55 21.16 -1.52
C ILE A 8 -2.54 22.05 -0.79
N GLU A 9 -2.27 21.72 0.48
CA GLU A 9 -1.20 22.34 1.24
C GLU A 9 0.09 21.55 0.98
N VAL A 10 1.06 22.19 0.34
CA VAL A 10 2.33 21.55 -0.01
C VAL A 10 3.25 21.61 1.19
N ILE A 11 3.72 20.44 1.60
CA ILE A 11 4.54 20.21 2.78
C ILE A 11 5.92 19.74 2.33
N GLU A 12 6.96 20.35 2.86
CA GLU A 12 8.33 19.89 2.71
C GLU A 12 8.79 19.18 3.99
N ARG A 13 9.35 17.99 3.86
CA ARG A 13 9.89 17.24 5.01
C ARG A 13 11.13 16.44 4.67
N GLU A 14 11.92 16.14 5.68
CA GLU A 14 13.06 15.24 5.56
C GLU A 14 12.62 13.77 5.73
N ILE A 15 13.17 12.89 4.91
CA ILE A 15 12.99 11.44 5.02
C ILE A 15 14.28 10.88 5.63
N PRO A 16 14.18 10.06 6.70
CA PRO A 16 15.35 9.41 7.28
C PRO A 16 16.02 8.46 6.28
N ASP A 17 17.28 8.17 6.51
CA ASP A 17 17.97 7.14 5.74
C ASP A 17 17.34 5.77 6.05
N THR A 18 16.71 5.17 5.05
CA THR A 18 16.00 3.90 5.20
C THR A 18 16.80 2.70 4.69
N GLY A 19 17.96 2.91 4.11
CA GLY A 19 18.83 1.87 3.57
C GLY A 19 19.48 2.19 2.23
N LEU A 20 19.86 1.15 1.49
CA LEU A 20 20.49 1.29 0.18
C LEU A 20 19.57 1.96 -0.84
N ASP A 21 20.12 2.88 -1.62
CA ASP A 21 19.49 3.32 -2.86
C ASP A 21 19.43 2.14 -3.84
N SER A 22 18.28 1.94 -4.44
CA SER A 22 18.06 0.91 -5.45
C SER A 22 17.42 1.52 -6.68
N ASP A 23 17.23 0.71 -7.74
CA ASP A 23 16.47 1.11 -8.94
C ASP A 23 15.02 1.52 -8.62
N LEU A 24 14.55 1.24 -7.39
CA LEU A 24 13.23 1.62 -6.90
C LEU A 24 13.15 3.08 -6.42
N GLY A 25 14.25 3.80 -6.39
CA GLY A 25 14.37 5.20 -6.01
C GLY A 25 15.17 5.44 -4.74
N ARG A 26 15.35 6.70 -4.40
CA ARG A 26 16.07 7.14 -3.19
C ARG A 26 15.16 7.03 -1.97
N PHE A 27 15.72 6.53 -0.87
CA PHE A 27 15.00 6.31 0.40
C PHE A 27 15.40 7.30 1.50
N SER A 28 16.00 8.43 1.15
CA SER A 28 16.38 9.50 2.11
C SER A 28 16.42 10.87 1.45
N GLY A 29 16.43 11.93 2.26
CA GLY A 29 16.55 13.32 1.85
C GLY A 29 15.24 14.10 1.89
N VAL A 30 15.24 15.30 1.33
CA VAL A 30 14.06 16.19 1.36
C VAL A 30 13.05 15.81 0.28
N THR A 31 11.78 15.77 0.66
CA THR A 31 10.66 15.49 -0.26
C THR A 31 9.50 16.45 -0.04
N GLU A 32 8.76 16.74 -1.12
CA GLU A 32 7.52 17.50 -1.05
C GLU A 32 6.32 16.55 -1.14
N GLN A 33 5.42 16.62 -0.19
CA GLN A 33 4.14 15.92 -0.18
C GLN A 33 3.01 16.94 0.00
N GLY A 34 1.76 16.54 -0.15
CA GLY A 34 0.64 17.45 -0.02
C GLY A 34 -0.38 16.97 0.99
N LEU A 35 -1.04 17.90 1.69
CA LEU A 35 -2.30 17.62 2.38
C LEU A 35 -3.44 18.10 1.49
N LEU A 36 -4.15 17.18 0.87
CA LEU A 36 -5.38 17.42 0.13
C LEU A 36 -6.53 17.61 1.11
N ARG A 37 -7.29 18.70 0.94
CA ARG A 37 -8.51 18.96 1.70
C ARG A 37 -9.70 19.04 0.73
N ILE A 38 -10.80 18.40 1.05
CA ILE A 38 -12.08 18.55 0.33
C ILE A 38 -13.06 19.27 1.25
N ASN A 39 -13.32 20.53 0.94
CA ASN A 39 -14.21 21.39 1.70
C ASN A 39 -15.64 21.28 1.20
N THR A 40 -16.62 21.39 2.11
CA THR A 40 -18.05 21.34 1.77
C THR A 40 -18.83 22.52 2.31
N ASP A 41 -20.03 22.74 1.76
CA ASP A 41 -20.99 23.75 2.25
C ASP A 41 -21.57 23.42 3.63
N ALA A 42 -21.35 22.21 4.14
CA ALA A 42 -21.74 21.78 5.49
C ALA A 42 -20.66 22.04 6.56
N GLY A 43 -19.49 22.61 6.16
CA GLY A 43 -18.38 22.86 7.07
C GLY A 43 -17.60 21.61 7.50
N ILE A 44 -17.88 20.45 6.89
CA ILE A 44 -17.13 19.21 7.10
C ILE A 44 -16.05 19.12 6.03
N GLU A 45 -14.84 18.71 6.43
CA GLU A 45 -13.70 18.56 5.54
C GLU A 45 -13.20 17.11 5.52
N GLY A 46 -12.85 16.60 4.33
CA GLY A 46 -12.15 15.35 4.14
C GLY A 46 -10.68 15.56 3.83
N HIS A 47 -9.83 14.70 4.34
CA HIS A 47 -8.38 14.83 4.25
C HIS A 47 -7.73 13.58 3.67
N CYS A 48 -6.65 13.78 2.90
CA CYS A 48 -5.71 12.73 2.53
C CYS A 48 -4.33 13.33 2.22
N PHE A 49 -3.25 12.66 2.60
CA PHE A 49 -1.94 13.04 2.10
C PHE A 49 -1.74 12.58 0.65
N VAL A 50 -1.07 13.43 -0.15
CA VAL A 50 -0.76 13.19 -1.57
C VAL A 50 0.74 13.03 -1.73
N GLY A 51 1.14 11.96 -2.40
CA GLY A 51 2.54 11.63 -2.61
C GLY A 51 3.07 10.56 -1.64
N GLU A 52 4.27 10.16 -1.89
CA GLU A 52 4.98 9.14 -1.12
C GLU A 52 6.41 9.59 -0.79
N PHE A 53 7.04 8.94 0.17
CA PHE A 53 8.37 9.33 0.64
C PHE A 53 9.48 9.23 -0.43
N ARG A 54 9.39 8.28 -1.39
CA ARG A 54 10.41 8.07 -2.43
C ARG A 54 10.36 9.09 -3.57
N ARG A 55 9.16 9.46 -4.01
CA ARG A 55 8.93 10.25 -5.24
C ARG A 55 8.31 11.62 -4.97
N GLY A 56 7.91 11.86 -3.70
CA GLY A 56 7.14 13.04 -3.36
C GLY A 56 5.73 13.04 -3.97
N GLY A 57 5.12 14.21 -3.99
CA GLY A 57 3.76 14.44 -4.48
C GLY A 57 3.64 15.51 -5.57
N ARG A 58 4.71 16.26 -5.85
CA ARG A 58 4.66 17.47 -6.73
C ARG A 58 4.06 17.18 -8.11
N SER A 59 4.37 16.06 -8.73
CA SER A 59 3.84 15.66 -10.04
C SER A 59 2.34 15.33 -10.04
N LEU A 60 1.74 15.12 -8.86
CA LEU A 60 0.35 14.74 -8.69
C LEU A 60 -0.57 15.96 -8.47
N PHE A 61 -0.05 17.08 -7.98
CA PHE A 61 -0.86 18.24 -7.56
C PHE A 61 -1.61 18.89 -8.74
N ASN A 62 -0.91 19.24 -9.81
CA ASN A 62 -1.52 19.89 -10.97
C ASN A 62 -2.63 19.05 -11.64
N PRO A 63 -2.45 17.74 -11.92
CA PRO A 63 -3.53 16.89 -12.41
C PRO A 63 -4.75 16.83 -11.48
N ILE A 64 -4.53 16.74 -10.17
CA ILE A 64 -5.63 16.77 -9.19
C ILE A 64 -6.39 18.09 -9.29
N LEU A 65 -5.71 19.23 -9.28
CA LEU A 65 -6.34 20.56 -9.27
C LEU A 65 -6.97 20.93 -10.62
N ASN A 66 -6.31 20.59 -11.73
CA ASN A 66 -6.75 21.05 -13.06
C ASN A 66 -7.68 20.07 -13.78
N VAL A 67 -7.74 18.81 -13.34
CA VAL A 67 -8.58 17.78 -13.98
C VAL A 67 -9.61 17.21 -13.02
N LEU A 68 -9.21 16.73 -11.83
CA LEU A 68 -10.14 16.10 -10.90
C LEU A 68 -11.01 17.11 -10.14
N LYS A 69 -10.44 18.22 -9.67
CA LYS A 69 -11.20 19.26 -8.97
C LYS A 69 -12.39 19.80 -9.80
N PRO A 70 -12.25 20.17 -11.08
CA PRO A 70 -13.41 20.60 -11.90
C PRO A 70 -14.52 19.58 -12.04
N GLU A 71 -14.18 18.27 -12.05
CA GLU A 71 -15.17 17.18 -12.11
C GLU A 71 -15.98 17.06 -10.81
N LEU A 72 -15.43 17.49 -9.68
CA LEU A 72 -15.99 17.32 -8.34
C LEU A 72 -16.71 18.57 -7.80
N MET A 73 -16.33 19.76 -8.24
CA MET A 73 -16.92 21.01 -7.75
C MET A 73 -18.45 21.04 -7.87
N GLY A 74 -19.13 21.34 -6.76
CA GLY A 74 -20.59 21.38 -6.66
C GLY A 74 -21.30 20.02 -6.58
N ARG A 75 -20.55 18.90 -6.65
CA ARG A 75 -21.11 17.54 -6.48
C ARG A 75 -21.30 17.18 -5.03
N ASP A 76 -22.11 16.16 -4.82
CA ASP A 76 -22.19 15.47 -3.53
C ASP A 76 -20.94 14.61 -3.32
N PRO A 77 -20.23 14.72 -2.19
CA PRO A 77 -19.10 13.85 -1.89
C PRO A 77 -19.47 12.34 -1.79
N ALA A 78 -20.75 12.01 -1.75
CA ALA A 78 -21.22 10.64 -1.84
C ALA A 78 -21.08 10.01 -3.25
N ASP A 79 -20.85 10.81 -4.30
CA ASP A 79 -20.77 10.35 -5.69
C ASP A 79 -19.46 9.57 -6.01
N ARG A 80 -18.95 8.76 -5.08
CA ARG A 80 -17.69 8.02 -5.22
C ARG A 80 -17.72 6.98 -6.34
N GLU A 81 -18.83 6.24 -6.49
CA GLU A 81 -19.01 5.30 -7.59
C GLU A 81 -19.08 5.99 -8.96
N TRP A 82 -19.66 7.17 -9.02
CA TRP A 82 -19.65 7.97 -10.23
C TRP A 82 -18.22 8.35 -10.61
N LEU A 83 -17.40 8.79 -9.65
CA LEU A 83 -16.00 9.12 -9.88
C LEU A 83 -15.20 7.88 -10.33
N TRP A 84 -15.39 6.73 -9.67
CA TRP A 84 -14.78 5.48 -10.08
C TRP A 84 -15.09 5.15 -11.55
N ASN A 85 -16.32 5.25 -11.96
CA ASN A 85 -16.75 4.96 -13.35
C ASN A 85 -16.23 6.02 -14.36
N ARG A 86 -15.86 7.23 -13.89
CA ARG A 86 -15.25 8.27 -14.73
C ARG A 86 -13.77 8.02 -15.02
N LEU A 87 -13.09 7.20 -14.23
CA LEU A 87 -11.63 7.04 -14.29
C LEU A 87 -11.14 6.57 -15.66
N ASP A 88 -11.84 5.65 -16.32
CA ASP A 88 -11.44 5.18 -17.65
C ASP A 88 -11.37 6.31 -18.66
N VAL A 89 -12.36 7.22 -18.63
CA VAL A 89 -12.39 8.39 -19.51
C VAL A 89 -11.33 9.41 -19.13
N LEU A 90 -11.15 9.66 -17.83
CA LEU A 90 -10.15 10.59 -17.32
C LEU A 90 -8.73 10.08 -17.58
N SER A 91 -8.50 8.78 -17.43
CA SER A 91 -7.22 8.15 -17.71
C SER A 91 -6.90 8.22 -19.21
N SER A 92 -7.80 7.73 -20.06
CA SER A 92 -7.55 7.64 -21.51
C SER A 92 -7.48 9.00 -22.23
N ARG A 93 -8.25 10.00 -21.77
CA ARG A 93 -8.37 11.31 -22.45
C ARG A 93 -7.67 12.46 -21.76
N ARG A 94 -7.39 12.36 -20.46
CA ARG A 94 -6.85 13.45 -19.65
C ARG A 94 -5.58 13.06 -18.90
N GLY A 95 -5.08 11.82 -19.06
CA GLY A 95 -3.84 11.36 -18.46
C GLY A 95 -3.87 11.17 -16.94
N ILE A 96 -5.07 11.03 -16.34
CA ILE A 96 -5.19 10.76 -14.90
C ILE A 96 -4.71 9.33 -14.61
N THR A 97 -3.75 9.22 -13.71
CA THR A 97 -3.28 7.92 -13.19
C THR A 97 -3.95 7.58 -11.87
N ASN A 98 -3.86 6.32 -11.49
CA ASN A 98 -4.41 5.82 -10.23
C ASN A 98 -3.89 6.61 -9.01
N ASN A 99 -2.61 6.94 -8.97
CA ASN A 99 -2.01 7.69 -7.86
C ASN A 99 -2.52 9.14 -7.74
N MET A 100 -3.09 9.70 -8.79
CA MET A 100 -3.66 11.06 -8.80
C MET A 100 -5.06 11.08 -8.21
N TRP A 101 -5.90 10.11 -8.55
CA TRP A 101 -7.29 10.08 -8.09
C TRP A 101 -7.46 9.40 -6.72
N ALA A 102 -6.62 8.43 -6.38
CA ALA A 102 -6.75 7.66 -5.15
C ALA A 102 -6.79 8.51 -3.87
N PRO A 103 -5.93 9.54 -3.68
CA PRO A 103 -6.04 10.44 -2.53
C PRO A 103 -7.36 11.20 -2.49
N VAL A 104 -7.94 11.51 -3.64
CA VAL A 104 -9.25 12.18 -3.74
C VAL A 104 -10.37 11.25 -3.27
N ASP A 105 -10.35 9.99 -3.70
CA ASP A 105 -11.30 8.96 -3.24
C ASP A 105 -11.20 8.74 -1.71
N VAL A 106 -9.98 8.66 -1.19
CA VAL A 106 -9.74 8.51 0.26
C VAL A 106 -10.29 9.71 1.04
N ALA A 107 -10.06 10.94 0.57
CA ALA A 107 -10.60 12.13 1.22
C ALA A 107 -12.14 12.21 1.14
N LEU A 108 -12.75 11.70 0.06
CA LEU A 108 -14.21 11.58 -0.04
C LEU A 108 -14.78 10.54 0.94
N TRP A 109 -14.06 9.47 1.20
CA TRP A 109 -14.42 8.50 2.22
C TRP A 109 -14.23 9.04 3.63
N ASP A 110 -13.17 9.82 3.87
CA ASP A 110 -12.96 10.52 5.15
C ASP A 110 -14.13 11.46 5.47
N LEU A 111 -14.56 12.25 4.47
CA LEU A 111 -15.79 13.06 4.55
C LEU A 111 -17.02 12.24 4.93
N ALA A 112 -17.21 11.10 4.27
CA ALA A 112 -18.37 10.24 4.55
C ALA A 112 -18.35 9.71 5.99
N GLY A 113 -17.20 9.28 6.48
CA GLY A 113 -17.04 8.81 7.85
C GLY A 113 -17.28 9.92 8.86
N LYS A 114 -16.74 11.12 8.64
CA LYS A 114 -16.96 12.31 9.49
C LYS A 114 -18.42 12.74 9.50
N ALA A 115 -19.06 12.80 8.33
CA ALA A 115 -20.48 13.14 8.21
C ALA A 115 -21.40 12.12 8.92
N ALA A 116 -21.04 10.85 8.90
CA ALA A 116 -21.77 9.78 9.60
C ALA A 116 -21.33 9.60 11.05
N ASN A 117 -20.36 10.41 11.54
CA ASN A 117 -19.74 10.28 12.87
C ASN A 117 -19.30 8.85 13.18
N THR A 118 -18.63 8.18 12.21
CA THR A 118 -18.20 6.78 12.35
C THR A 118 -16.92 6.50 11.55
N PRO A 119 -16.06 5.56 12.00
CA PRO A 119 -14.91 5.13 11.23
C PRO A 119 -15.31 4.44 9.92
N ILE A 120 -14.51 4.63 8.87
CA ILE A 120 -14.83 4.15 7.51
C ILE A 120 -15.02 2.63 7.46
N TYR A 121 -14.24 1.83 8.19
CA TYR A 121 -14.39 0.36 8.14
C TYR A 121 -15.78 -0.11 8.59
N LYS A 122 -16.46 0.63 9.48
CA LYS A 122 -17.85 0.35 9.87
C LYS A 122 -18.83 0.68 8.76
N LEU A 123 -18.58 1.72 7.95
CA LEU A 123 -19.38 2.02 6.76
C LEU A 123 -19.21 0.97 5.66
N LEU A 124 -18.00 0.38 5.57
CA LEU A 124 -17.69 -0.71 4.63
C LEU A 124 -18.21 -2.08 5.08
N GLY A 125 -18.66 -2.19 6.34
CA GLY A 125 -19.02 -3.45 7.00
C GLY A 125 -17.85 -4.05 7.77
N ALA A 126 -17.83 -3.85 9.09
CA ALA A 126 -16.75 -4.32 9.96
C ALA A 126 -16.67 -5.86 9.99
N GLN A 127 -15.48 -6.42 9.74
CA GLN A 127 -15.18 -7.84 9.80
C GLN A 127 -14.29 -8.20 11.01
N LYS A 128 -13.30 -7.35 11.31
CA LYS A 128 -12.36 -7.55 12.42
C LYS A 128 -11.97 -6.21 13.04
N TYR A 129 -11.42 -6.24 14.26
CA TYR A 129 -11.10 -5.04 15.04
C TYR A 129 -9.60 -4.92 15.37
N SER A 130 -8.82 -5.92 14.99
CA SER A 130 -7.36 -5.90 15.00
C SER A 130 -6.82 -6.71 13.84
N THR A 131 -5.57 -6.50 13.45
CA THR A 131 -4.94 -7.23 12.36
C THR A 131 -3.48 -7.55 12.68
N GLU A 132 -3.01 -8.70 12.20
CA GLU A 132 -1.60 -9.04 12.22
C GLU A 132 -0.80 -8.18 11.25
N VAL A 133 0.51 -8.15 11.46
CA VAL A 133 1.44 -7.39 10.61
C VAL A 133 2.58 -8.28 10.14
N TYR A 134 3.14 -7.95 8.99
CA TYR A 134 4.48 -8.40 8.66
C TYR A 134 5.42 -7.21 8.55
N ALA A 135 6.63 -7.35 9.12
CA ALA A 135 7.67 -6.34 8.95
C ALA A 135 8.31 -6.44 7.57
N THR A 136 8.66 -5.32 6.99
CA THR A 136 9.44 -5.26 5.75
C THR A 136 10.31 -4.01 5.72
N TYR A 137 11.48 -4.12 5.09
CA TYR A 137 12.38 -3.02 4.81
C TYR A 137 12.60 -2.89 3.29
N PRO A 138 13.04 -1.71 2.80
CA PRO A 138 13.57 -1.63 1.44
C PRO A 138 14.79 -2.56 1.28
N PRO A 139 15.22 -2.86 0.04
CA PRO A 139 16.48 -3.56 -0.16
C PRO A 139 17.63 -2.81 0.48
N ARG A 140 18.26 -3.39 1.52
CA ARG A 140 19.34 -2.73 2.28
C ARG A 140 20.49 -3.63 2.66
N HIS A 141 20.46 -4.89 2.21
CA HIS A 141 21.52 -5.86 2.44
C HIS A 141 21.96 -6.50 1.12
N GLU A 142 23.27 -6.74 1.01
CA GLU A 142 23.87 -7.38 -0.17
C GLU A 142 24.25 -8.84 0.09
N THR A 143 24.14 -9.31 1.34
CA THR A 143 24.54 -10.67 1.75
C THR A 143 23.47 -11.33 2.61
N ALA A 144 23.47 -12.67 2.65
CA ALA A 144 22.58 -13.45 3.50
C ALA A 144 22.74 -13.10 4.99
N GLU A 145 23.97 -12.82 5.45
CA GLU A 145 24.27 -12.47 6.84
C GLU A 145 23.48 -11.21 7.29
N GLY A 146 23.37 -10.18 6.43
CA GLY A 146 22.60 -8.97 6.72
C GLY A 146 21.11 -9.29 6.98
N PHE A 147 20.49 -10.10 6.11
CA PHE A 147 19.10 -10.52 6.27
C PHE A 147 18.89 -11.44 7.48
N VAL A 148 19.83 -12.32 7.78
CA VAL A 148 19.79 -13.19 8.97
C VAL A 148 19.81 -12.34 10.24
N LYS A 149 20.68 -11.34 10.31
CA LYS A 149 20.73 -10.39 11.43
C LYS A 149 19.43 -9.62 11.57
N GLU A 150 18.89 -9.06 10.47
CA GLU A 150 17.61 -8.35 10.45
C GLU A 150 16.47 -9.24 10.93
N ALA A 151 16.33 -10.46 10.43
CA ALA A 151 15.33 -11.43 10.86
C ALA A 151 15.45 -11.77 12.37
N SER A 152 16.69 -11.87 12.89
CA SER A 152 16.93 -12.07 14.32
C SER A 152 16.44 -10.87 15.17
N GLU A 153 16.70 -9.66 14.72
CA GLU A 153 16.27 -8.43 15.41
C GLU A 153 14.74 -8.32 15.40
N LEU A 154 14.09 -8.55 14.26
CA LEU A 154 12.64 -8.53 14.12
C LEU A 154 11.96 -9.56 15.01
N THR A 155 12.44 -10.79 15.02
CA THR A 155 11.84 -11.85 15.88
C THR A 155 12.02 -11.57 17.36
N LYS A 156 13.16 -10.99 17.78
CA LYS A 156 13.38 -10.53 19.17
C LYS A 156 12.44 -9.37 19.54
N SER A 157 12.08 -8.54 18.58
CA SER A 157 11.11 -7.43 18.77
C SER A 157 9.65 -7.92 18.70
N GLY A 158 9.40 -9.24 18.55
CA GLY A 158 8.07 -9.81 18.60
C GLY A 158 7.38 -10.01 17.26
N PHE A 159 8.00 -9.63 16.14
CA PHE A 159 7.42 -9.88 14.81
C PHE A 159 7.36 -11.38 14.50
N ARG A 160 6.24 -11.83 13.98
CA ARG A 160 5.98 -13.22 13.57
C ARG A 160 5.89 -13.41 12.07
N SER A 161 6.02 -12.34 11.32
CA SER A 161 5.96 -12.36 9.85
C SER A 161 6.96 -11.34 9.30
N TYR A 162 7.71 -11.75 8.27
CA TYR A 162 8.77 -10.92 7.69
C TYR A 162 8.85 -11.11 6.17
N LYS A 163 8.86 -10.00 5.44
CA LYS A 163 9.04 -9.97 3.98
C LYS A 163 10.43 -9.47 3.62
N ILE A 164 11.14 -10.26 2.83
CA ILE A 164 12.50 -10.01 2.36
C ILE A 164 12.45 -9.34 0.99
N HIS A 165 13.17 -8.22 0.83
CA HIS A 165 13.43 -7.61 -0.47
C HIS A 165 14.90 -7.87 -0.87
N PRO A 166 15.19 -8.81 -1.76
CA PRO A 166 16.56 -9.23 -2.07
C PRO A 166 17.31 -8.24 -2.96
N GLY A 167 16.62 -7.23 -3.53
CA GLY A 167 17.23 -6.28 -4.45
C GLY A 167 17.91 -6.96 -5.65
N VAL A 168 19.15 -6.55 -5.94
CA VAL A 168 19.92 -7.02 -7.11
C VAL A 168 20.80 -8.24 -6.85
N MET A 169 20.65 -8.92 -5.70
CA MET A 169 21.47 -10.09 -5.32
C MET A 169 21.48 -11.18 -6.41
N ALA A 170 22.60 -11.91 -6.51
CA ALA A 170 22.71 -13.07 -7.41
C ALA A 170 21.73 -14.19 -6.98
N THR A 171 21.47 -15.15 -7.88
CA THR A 171 20.47 -16.21 -7.62
C THR A 171 20.84 -17.06 -6.42
N GLU A 172 22.11 -17.43 -6.33
CA GLU A 172 22.68 -18.27 -5.29
C GLU A 172 22.58 -17.58 -3.92
N ASP A 173 22.89 -16.29 -3.86
CA ASP A 173 22.85 -15.49 -2.64
C ASP A 173 21.42 -15.32 -2.11
N VAL A 174 20.43 -15.17 -3.02
CA VAL A 174 19.01 -15.16 -2.62
C VAL A 174 18.58 -16.51 -2.05
N ILE A 175 19.02 -17.63 -2.66
CA ILE A 175 18.72 -19.00 -2.16
C ILE A 175 19.35 -19.22 -0.80
N GLU A 176 20.61 -18.82 -0.61
CA GLU A 176 21.28 -18.87 0.69
C GLU A 176 20.51 -18.03 1.73
N THR A 177 20.13 -16.80 1.37
CA THR A 177 19.37 -15.89 2.25
C THR A 177 18.08 -16.53 2.75
N VAL A 178 17.24 -17.04 1.85
CA VAL A 178 15.94 -17.62 2.26
C VAL A 178 16.11 -18.88 3.09
N THR A 179 17.17 -19.66 2.84
CA THR A 179 17.49 -20.88 3.59
C THR A 179 18.00 -20.56 5.00
N GLU A 180 18.98 -19.66 5.12
CA GLU A 180 19.58 -19.32 6.43
C GLU A 180 18.62 -18.50 7.29
N VAL A 181 17.80 -17.62 6.71
CA VAL A 181 16.75 -16.91 7.45
C VAL A 181 15.72 -17.92 7.99
N ARG A 182 15.22 -18.85 7.17
CA ARG A 182 14.29 -19.90 7.64
C ARG A 182 14.87 -20.75 8.75
N LYS A 183 16.11 -21.15 8.61
CA LYS A 183 16.83 -21.94 9.63
C LYS A 183 16.94 -21.19 10.96
N LEU A 184 17.19 -19.87 10.91
CA LEU A 184 17.26 -19.03 12.11
C LEU A 184 15.90 -18.89 12.81
N VAL A 185 14.86 -18.47 12.06
CA VAL A 185 13.57 -18.09 12.65
C VAL A 185 12.66 -19.28 12.95
N GLY A 186 12.96 -20.44 12.40
CA GLY A 186 12.15 -21.66 12.57
C GLY A 186 10.86 -21.65 11.76
N PRO A 187 10.03 -22.70 11.89
CA PRO A 187 8.84 -22.90 11.04
C PRO A 187 7.63 -22.03 11.42
N SER A 188 7.64 -21.40 12.60
CA SER A 188 6.48 -20.64 13.11
C SER A 188 6.42 -19.20 12.61
N VAL A 189 7.47 -18.71 11.97
CA VAL A 189 7.50 -17.36 11.39
C VAL A 189 7.08 -17.41 9.93
N ASN A 190 6.12 -16.58 9.54
CA ASN A 190 5.72 -16.44 8.14
C ASN A 190 6.78 -15.62 7.38
N LEU A 191 7.33 -16.21 6.32
CA LEU A 191 8.33 -15.56 5.49
C LEU A 191 7.77 -15.31 4.09
N MET A 192 8.03 -14.13 3.55
CA MET A 192 7.67 -13.73 2.20
C MET A 192 8.92 -13.23 1.47
N LEU A 193 8.93 -13.33 0.14
CA LEU A 193 10.00 -12.79 -0.70
C LEU A 193 9.40 -11.89 -1.78
N ASP A 194 9.96 -10.69 -1.94
CA ASP A 194 9.55 -9.72 -2.96
C ASP A 194 10.76 -9.16 -3.71
N PRO A 195 11.06 -9.65 -4.91
CA PRO A 195 12.10 -9.09 -5.77
C PRO A 195 11.62 -7.90 -6.62
N ASN A 196 10.45 -7.35 -6.38
CA ASN A 196 9.90 -6.17 -7.09
C ASN A 196 10.00 -6.28 -8.62
N CYS A 197 9.52 -7.36 -9.21
CA CYS A 197 9.58 -7.66 -10.65
C CYS A 197 11.01 -7.82 -11.22
N GLY A 198 12.03 -7.90 -10.37
CA GLY A 198 13.44 -7.85 -10.77
C GLY A 198 14.01 -9.13 -11.38
N PHE A 199 13.26 -10.25 -11.37
CA PHE A 199 13.81 -11.51 -11.87
C PHE A 199 13.34 -11.84 -13.28
N LYS A 200 14.19 -12.58 -14.00
CA LYS A 200 13.79 -13.30 -15.21
C LYS A 200 13.28 -14.69 -14.84
N PHE A 201 12.45 -15.29 -15.70
CA PHE A 201 11.80 -16.57 -15.47
C PHE A 201 12.71 -17.66 -14.87
N ARG A 202 13.91 -17.89 -15.44
CA ARG A 202 14.83 -18.92 -14.93
C ARG A 202 15.27 -18.67 -13.47
N LYS A 203 15.61 -17.41 -13.16
CA LYS A 203 15.96 -17.02 -11.79
C LYS A 203 14.74 -17.16 -10.86
N ALA A 204 13.60 -16.64 -11.28
CA ALA A 204 12.36 -16.73 -10.51
C ALA A 204 11.97 -18.17 -10.19
N LEU A 205 12.06 -19.09 -11.18
CA LEU A 205 11.76 -20.51 -10.96
C LEU A 205 12.77 -21.19 -10.00
N LYS A 206 14.08 -20.89 -10.13
CA LYS A 206 15.11 -21.46 -9.27
C LYS A 206 14.96 -21.01 -7.81
N VAL A 207 14.73 -19.71 -7.61
CA VAL A 207 14.44 -19.12 -6.30
C VAL A 207 13.12 -19.66 -5.75
N GLY A 208 12.05 -19.70 -6.55
CA GLY A 208 10.74 -20.21 -6.14
C GLY A 208 10.80 -21.64 -5.60
N ARG A 209 11.61 -22.54 -6.18
CA ARG A 209 11.82 -23.88 -5.64
C ARG A 209 12.47 -23.86 -4.25
N ALA A 210 13.42 -22.96 -4.02
CA ALA A 210 13.98 -22.77 -2.70
C ALA A 210 12.96 -22.23 -1.70
N LEU A 211 12.00 -21.40 -2.16
CA LEU A 211 10.88 -20.95 -1.32
C LEU A 211 9.94 -22.09 -0.98
N ASP A 212 9.66 -23.02 -1.93
CA ASP A 212 8.88 -24.23 -1.69
C ASP A 212 9.52 -25.10 -0.60
N ASP A 213 10.84 -25.38 -0.73
CA ASP A 213 11.61 -26.17 0.22
C ASP A 213 11.61 -25.53 1.63
N ASN A 214 11.64 -24.22 1.70
CA ASN A 214 11.68 -23.43 2.93
C ASN A 214 10.30 -22.97 3.43
N LYS A 215 9.19 -23.40 2.81
CA LYS A 215 7.81 -23.12 3.22
C LYS A 215 7.53 -21.63 3.39
N PHE A 216 7.86 -20.85 2.38
CA PHE A 216 7.51 -19.43 2.35
C PHE A 216 5.99 -19.24 2.20
N TYR A 217 5.47 -18.17 2.79
CA TYR A 217 4.04 -17.88 2.82
C TYR A 217 3.53 -17.39 1.46
N TRP A 218 4.28 -16.47 0.80
CA TRP A 218 4.08 -16.11 -0.61
C TRP A 218 5.38 -15.66 -1.29
N TYR A 219 5.31 -15.64 -2.61
CA TYR A 219 6.31 -15.10 -3.52
C TYR A 219 5.70 -13.93 -4.30
N GLU A 220 6.09 -12.69 -3.95
CA GLU A 220 5.51 -11.46 -4.48
C GLU A 220 6.26 -11.03 -5.76
N ASP A 221 5.49 -10.62 -6.78
CA ASP A 221 5.97 -10.01 -8.03
C ASP A 221 7.36 -10.50 -8.50
N PRO A 222 7.57 -11.84 -8.70
CA PRO A 222 8.89 -12.37 -9.04
C PRO A 222 9.42 -11.92 -10.40
N VAL A 223 8.52 -11.71 -11.36
CA VAL A 223 8.82 -11.33 -12.75
C VAL A 223 7.95 -10.14 -13.15
N PRO A 224 8.33 -9.40 -14.23
CA PRO A 224 7.50 -8.30 -14.73
C PRO A 224 6.04 -8.71 -14.96
N HIS A 225 5.10 -7.93 -14.46
CA HIS A 225 3.66 -8.22 -14.49
C HIS A 225 3.04 -8.26 -15.90
N HIS A 226 3.74 -7.76 -16.92
CA HIS A 226 3.31 -7.88 -18.32
C HIS A 226 3.69 -9.24 -18.94
N ASP A 227 4.57 -10.03 -18.30
CA ASP A 227 4.94 -11.38 -18.74
C ASP A 227 3.98 -12.42 -18.15
N LEU A 228 2.74 -12.38 -18.64
CA LEU A 228 1.65 -13.23 -18.11
C LEU A 228 1.96 -14.73 -18.31
N ASP A 229 2.67 -15.10 -19.37
CA ASP A 229 3.06 -16.49 -19.63
C ASP A 229 4.05 -16.99 -18.59
N ALA A 230 5.06 -16.18 -18.24
CA ALA A 230 6.01 -16.52 -17.18
C ALA A 230 5.33 -16.63 -15.83
N ILE A 231 4.44 -15.70 -15.48
CA ILE A 231 3.67 -15.73 -14.22
C ILE A 231 2.83 -17.00 -14.15
N THR A 232 2.08 -17.32 -15.22
CA THR A 232 1.23 -18.50 -15.28
C THR A 232 2.04 -19.79 -15.13
N GLU A 233 3.20 -19.87 -15.79
CA GLU A 233 4.05 -21.04 -15.71
C GLU A 233 4.73 -21.19 -14.35
N LEU A 234 5.12 -20.10 -13.68
CA LEU A 234 5.57 -20.13 -12.28
C LEU A 234 4.49 -20.65 -11.34
N THR A 235 3.26 -20.12 -11.47
CA THR A 235 2.11 -20.54 -10.65
C THR A 235 1.79 -22.03 -10.78
N ARG A 236 2.05 -22.62 -11.95
CA ARG A 236 1.85 -24.06 -12.20
C ARG A 236 2.96 -24.94 -11.65
N ARG A 237 4.18 -24.42 -11.53
CA ARG A 237 5.39 -25.17 -11.18
C ARG A 237 5.80 -25.05 -9.73
N LEU A 238 5.26 -24.09 -9.00
CA LEU A 238 5.63 -23.77 -7.63
C LEU A 238 4.46 -24.05 -6.70
N ASP A 239 4.77 -24.55 -5.51
CA ASP A 239 3.80 -24.74 -4.42
C ASP A 239 3.59 -23.42 -3.66
N VAL A 240 4.63 -22.59 -3.52
CA VAL A 240 4.53 -21.27 -2.89
C VAL A 240 3.56 -20.40 -3.70
N PRO A 241 2.52 -19.81 -3.06
CA PRO A 241 1.58 -18.96 -3.76
C PRO A 241 2.25 -17.72 -4.34
N LEU A 242 2.03 -17.43 -5.62
CA LEU A 242 2.41 -16.14 -6.19
C LEU A 242 1.42 -15.08 -5.74
N CYS A 243 1.94 -13.96 -5.23
CA CYS A 243 1.20 -12.74 -4.88
C CYS A 243 1.53 -11.66 -5.91
N MET A 244 0.57 -11.31 -6.76
CA MET A 244 0.83 -10.48 -7.94
C MET A 244 0.07 -9.16 -7.89
N SER A 245 0.57 -8.17 -8.58
CA SER A 245 -0.05 -6.88 -8.92
C SER A 245 0.36 -5.67 -8.08
N ASP A 246 1.36 -5.76 -7.20
CA ASP A 246 1.77 -4.55 -6.44
C ASP A 246 2.32 -3.47 -7.38
N GLN A 247 3.20 -3.83 -8.29
CA GLN A 247 3.86 -2.89 -9.21
C GLN A 247 2.99 -2.50 -10.44
N ASN A 248 1.77 -3.02 -10.53
CA ASN A 248 0.92 -2.81 -11.69
C ASN A 248 0.10 -1.51 -11.59
N PRO A 249 0.24 -0.55 -12.52
CA PRO A 249 -0.52 0.71 -12.50
C PRO A 249 -2.03 0.55 -12.70
N LEU A 250 -2.50 -0.56 -13.29
CA LEU A 250 -3.92 -0.85 -13.54
C LEU A 250 -4.45 -1.95 -12.61
N GLN A 251 -3.97 -2.03 -11.38
CA GLN A 251 -4.17 -3.13 -10.43
C GLN A 251 -5.52 -3.87 -10.56
N PHE A 252 -6.67 -3.16 -10.54
CA PHE A 252 -7.98 -3.81 -10.57
C PHE A 252 -8.20 -4.67 -11.82
N PHE A 253 -8.06 -4.10 -13.02
CA PHE A 253 -8.35 -4.80 -14.28
C PHE A 253 -7.31 -5.87 -14.60
N ASN A 254 -6.04 -5.60 -14.29
CA ASN A 254 -4.98 -6.59 -14.50
C ASN A 254 -5.09 -7.74 -13.50
N SER A 255 -5.44 -7.47 -12.25
CA SER A 255 -5.72 -8.52 -11.27
C SER A 255 -6.91 -9.38 -11.71
N ALA A 256 -7.97 -8.78 -12.22
CA ALA A 256 -9.11 -9.52 -12.79
C ALA A 256 -8.67 -10.45 -13.95
N ASN A 257 -7.78 -9.96 -14.82
CA ASN A 257 -7.22 -10.79 -15.90
C ASN A 257 -6.34 -11.93 -15.36
N MET A 258 -5.48 -11.65 -14.39
CA MET A 258 -4.63 -12.69 -13.76
C MET A 258 -5.46 -13.75 -13.06
N ILE A 259 -6.51 -13.37 -12.34
CA ILE A 259 -7.47 -14.30 -11.72
C ILE A 259 -8.13 -15.16 -12.78
N ARG A 260 -8.67 -14.55 -13.84
CA ARG A 260 -9.37 -15.28 -14.93
C ARG A 260 -8.45 -16.29 -15.62
N HIS A 261 -7.18 -15.97 -15.80
CA HIS A 261 -6.17 -16.86 -16.41
C HIS A 261 -5.51 -17.82 -15.43
N GLN A 262 -5.92 -17.80 -14.15
CA GLN A 262 -5.30 -18.60 -13.09
C GLN A 262 -3.77 -18.41 -12.99
N SER A 263 -3.34 -17.17 -13.24
CA SER A 263 -1.92 -16.81 -13.27
C SER A 263 -1.36 -16.44 -11.88
N THR A 264 -2.22 -16.36 -10.88
CA THR A 264 -1.82 -16.03 -9.50
C THR A 264 -2.67 -16.79 -8.50
N ARG A 265 -2.20 -16.90 -7.26
CA ARG A 265 -2.94 -17.49 -6.12
C ARG A 265 -3.39 -16.46 -5.11
N LEU A 266 -2.72 -15.31 -5.07
CA LEU A 266 -3.03 -14.16 -4.25
C LEU A 266 -2.93 -12.92 -5.13
N VAL A 267 -3.76 -11.92 -4.88
CA VAL A 267 -3.63 -10.60 -5.51
C VAL A 267 -3.24 -9.57 -4.49
N ARG A 268 -2.65 -8.49 -4.98
CA ARG A 268 -2.20 -7.38 -4.16
C ARG A 268 -2.86 -6.09 -4.60
N GLY A 269 -3.21 -5.24 -3.65
CA GLY A 269 -3.76 -3.92 -3.89
C GLY A 269 -3.36 -2.94 -2.80
N THR A 270 -3.53 -1.65 -3.06
CA THR A 270 -3.25 -0.61 -2.07
C THR A 270 -4.16 0.60 -2.31
N ALA A 271 -4.56 1.27 -1.23
CA ALA A 271 -5.35 2.50 -1.32
C ALA A 271 -4.63 3.62 -2.07
N GLN A 272 -3.28 3.62 -2.11
CA GLN A 272 -2.50 4.57 -2.90
C GLN A 272 -2.82 4.51 -4.41
N LYS A 273 -3.20 3.34 -4.92
CA LYS A 273 -3.48 3.12 -6.35
C LYS A 273 -4.97 2.93 -6.65
N LEU A 274 -5.75 2.44 -5.71
CA LEU A 274 -7.14 2.07 -5.92
C LEU A 274 -8.15 2.93 -5.14
N GLY A 275 -7.66 3.82 -4.27
CA GLY A 275 -8.52 4.42 -3.25
C GLY A 275 -9.16 3.34 -2.37
N ILE A 276 -10.07 3.72 -1.53
CA ILE A 276 -10.88 2.78 -0.74
C ILE A 276 -11.91 2.09 -1.63
N THR A 277 -12.54 2.84 -2.55
CA THR A 277 -13.57 2.31 -3.46
C THR A 277 -13.05 1.15 -4.31
N GLY A 278 -11.94 1.33 -5.00
CA GLY A 278 -11.38 0.31 -5.88
C GLY A 278 -10.74 -0.85 -5.11
N LEU A 279 -10.11 -0.57 -3.98
CA LEU A 279 -9.48 -1.60 -3.15
C LEU A 279 -10.53 -2.56 -2.56
N LYS A 280 -11.66 -2.04 -2.06
CA LYS A 280 -12.78 -2.87 -1.60
C LYS A 280 -13.35 -3.75 -2.73
N LYS A 281 -13.47 -3.19 -3.95
CA LYS A 281 -13.90 -3.96 -5.13
C LYS A 281 -12.92 -5.09 -5.46
N LEU A 282 -11.61 -4.84 -5.38
CA LEU A 282 -10.58 -5.85 -5.63
C LEU A 282 -10.65 -6.98 -4.59
N CYS A 283 -10.79 -6.66 -3.31
CA CYS A 283 -10.97 -7.66 -2.25
C CYS A 283 -12.23 -8.51 -2.49
N SER A 284 -13.36 -7.89 -2.85
CA SER A 284 -14.60 -8.61 -3.13
C SER A 284 -14.50 -9.49 -4.39
N LEU A 285 -13.80 -9.04 -5.43
CA LEU A 285 -13.53 -9.85 -6.61
C LEU A 285 -12.71 -11.09 -6.25
N SER A 286 -11.63 -10.91 -5.49
CA SER A 286 -10.75 -12.01 -5.06
C SER A 286 -11.48 -13.01 -4.17
N GLU A 287 -12.29 -12.51 -3.22
CA GLU A 287 -13.13 -13.33 -2.35
C GLU A 287 -14.06 -14.24 -3.15
N GLY A 288 -14.68 -13.72 -4.22
CA GLY A 288 -15.56 -14.50 -5.10
C GLY A 288 -14.86 -15.67 -5.82
N PHE A 289 -13.53 -15.65 -5.89
CA PHE A 289 -12.68 -16.74 -6.41
C PHE A 289 -11.99 -17.55 -5.31
N GLY A 290 -12.31 -17.33 -4.03
CA GLY A 290 -11.68 -18.00 -2.90
C GLY A 290 -10.21 -17.61 -2.71
N MET A 291 -9.82 -16.39 -3.10
CA MET A 291 -8.45 -15.90 -3.06
C MET A 291 -8.30 -14.78 -2.05
N ASN A 292 -7.15 -14.69 -1.39
CA ASN A 292 -6.78 -13.52 -0.61
C ASN A 292 -6.40 -12.35 -1.52
N CYS A 293 -6.71 -11.15 -1.02
CA CYS A 293 -6.17 -9.87 -1.50
C CYS A 293 -5.31 -9.28 -0.39
N GLU A 294 -4.00 -9.51 -0.47
CA GLU A 294 -3.06 -8.99 0.53
C GLU A 294 -2.77 -7.52 0.24
N ILE A 295 -3.12 -6.66 1.19
CA ILE A 295 -3.05 -5.22 1.00
C ILE A 295 -1.64 -4.73 1.33
N GLY A 296 -0.97 -4.15 0.31
CA GLY A 296 0.37 -3.59 0.42
C GLY A 296 0.42 -2.24 1.13
N THR A 297 1.64 -1.83 1.51
CA THR A 297 1.84 -0.51 2.10
C THR A 297 1.49 0.61 1.12
N ALA A 298 1.10 1.75 1.65
CA ALA A 298 0.95 3.00 0.92
C ALA A 298 2.04 4.00 1.35
N GLY A 299 2.25 5.03 0.57
CA GLY A 299 3.41 5.92 0.73
C GLY A 299 3.32 6.96 1.84
N ASN A 300 2.26 6.96 2.66
CA ASN A 300 2.07 7.89 3.79
C ASN A 300 1.02 7.40 4.77
N SER A 301 0.96 8.03 5.96
CA SER A 301 0.08 7.66 7.07
C SER A 301 -1.40 7.56 6.71
N LEU A 302 -1.99 8.59 6.07
CA LEU A 302 -3.43 8.60 5.76
C LEU A 302 -3.82 7.58 4.70
N LEU A 303 -2.93 7.31 3.72
CA LEU A 303 -3.15 6.23 2.76
C LEU A 303 -3.01 4.85 3.41
N ASN A 304 -2.10 4.69 4.39
CA ASN A 304 -2.02 3.47 5.20
C ASN A 304 -3.23 3.29 6.12
N ALA A 305 -3.76 4.37 6.69
CA ALA A 305 -5.03 4.35 7.40
C ALA A 305 -6.18 3.88 6.49
N ALA A 306 -6.23 4.34 5.24
CA ALA A 306 -7.19 3.88 4.25
C ALA A 306 -7.06 2.37 3.95
N ASN A 307 -5.82 1.84 3.85
CA ASN A 307 -5.57 0.41 3.76
C ASN A 307 -6.16 -0.34 4.95
N LEU A 308 -5.90 0.13 6.18
CA LEU A 308 -6.42 -0.49 7.41
C LEU A 308 -7.95 -0.54 7.43
N HIS A 309 -8.64 0.52 6.99
CA HIS A 309 -10.10 0.50 6.91
C HIS A 309 -10.63 -0.59 5.98
N VAL A 310 -9.97 -0.85 4.86
CA VAL A 310 -10.34 -1.96 3.99
C VAL A 310 -10.00 -3.29 4.64
N ILE A 311 -8.80 -3.46 5.23
CA ILE A 311 -8.39 -4.66 5.96
C ILE A 311 -9.40 -5.04 7.05
N PHE A 312 -9.86 -4.06 7.85
CA PHE A 312 -10.86 -4.30 8.89
C PHE A 312 -12.26 -4.63 8.37
N SER A 313 -12.50 -4.43 7.07
CA SER A 313 -13.80 -4.68 6.44
C SER A 313 -13.87 -5.95 5.59
N VAL A 314 -12.79 -6.74 5.50
CA VAL A 314 -12.71 -7.94 4.64
C VAL A 314 -12.16 -9.13 5.40
N ALA A 315 -12.58 -10.35 5.00
CA ALA A 315 -12.11 -11.60 5.58
C ALA A 315 -10.84 -12.13 4.89
N ASN A 316 -10.60 -11.72 3.65
CA ASN A 316 -9.58 -12.28 2.76
C ASN A 316 -8.32 -11.39 2.64
N CYS A 317 -7.88 -10.81 3.75
CA CYS A 317 -6.59 -10.15 3.91
C CYS A 317 -6.05 -10.48 5.29
N ASP A 318 -4.88 -11.10 5.37
CA ASP A 318 -4.34 -11.63 6.62
C ASP A 318 -3.52 -10.59 7.37
N PHE A 319 -2.80 -9.72 6.66
CA PHE A 319 -1.81 -8.85 7.27
C PHE A 319 -1.98 -7.38 6.85
N PHE A 320 -1.45 -6.50 7.72
CA PHE A 320 -1.04 -5.15 7.33
C PHE A 320 0.47 -5.14 7.08
N GLU A 321 0.91 -4.53 5.99
CA GLU A 321 2.33 -4.36 5.68
C GLU A 321 2.94 -3.25 6.54
N TYR A 322 3.75 -3.65 7.53
CA TYR A 322 4.42 -2.75 8.45
C TYR A 322 5.81 -2.41 7.93
N TRP A 323 5.86 -1.35 7.11
CA TRP A 323 7.11 -0.88 6.51
C TRP A 323 8.02 -0.24 7.55
N MET A 324 9.29 -0.58 7.49
CA MET A 324 10.32 -0.08 8.40
C MET A 324 11.40 0.74 7.67
N PRO A 325 11.92 1.84 8.24
CA PRO A 325 11.45 2.46 9.48
C PRO A 325 10.13 3.22 9.28
N GLN A 326 9.29 3.28 10.31
CA GLN A 326 7.97 3.90 10.23
C GLN A 326 8.05 5.41 9.94
N GLU A 327 9.10 6.08 10.38
CA GLU A 327 9.34 7.51 10.19
C GLU A 327 9.39 7.92 8.70
N ALA A 328 9.65 6.98 7.79
CA ALA A 328 9.57 7.24 6.35
C ALA A 328 8.13 7.51 5.89
N HIS A 329 7.14 6.90 6.53
CA HIS A 329 5.72 7.04 6.21
C HIS A 329 4.99 8.02 7.12
N GLN A 330 5.37 8.05 8.40
CA GLN A 330 4.65 8.74 9.47
C GLN A 330 5.01 10.22 9.53
N PHE A 331 4.01 11.09 9.42
CA PHE A 331 4.15 12.54 9.57
C PHE A 331 2.77 13.20 9.70
N GLY A 332 2.73 14.38 10.33
CA GLY A 332 1.59 15.30 10.32
C GLY A 332 0.32 14.79 10.99
N LEU A 333 0.43 13.79 11.86
CA LEU A 333 -0.67 13.27 12.68
C LEU A 333 -0.31 13.36 14.17
N ILE A 334 -1.29 13.64 15.02
CA ILE A 334 -1.08 13.70 16.49
C ILE A 334 -0.69 12.31 17.03
N ASN A 335 -1.42 11.29 16.60
CA ASN A 335 -1.11 9.89 16.89
C ASN A 335 -1.17 9.13 15.56
N ASP A 336 -0.11 8.41 15.22
CA ASP A 336 -0.01 7.66 13.98
C ASP A 336 -0.25 6.16 14.22
N ILE A 337 -0.24 5.37 13.15
CA ILE A 337 -0.41 3.92 13.18
C ILE A 337 0.70 3.29 14.02
N ALA A 338 0.31 2.55 15.05
CA ALA A 338 1.24 1.91 15.97
C ALA A 338 0.79 0.49 16.33
N LEU A 339 1.75 -0.34 16.71
CA LEU A 339 1.47 -1.67 17.27
C LEU A 339 0.97 -1.53 18.71
N ASN A 340 0.00 -2.34 19.06
CA ASN A 340 -0.41 -2.52 20.45
C ASN A 340 0.55 -3.48 21.20
N ASP A 341 0.30 -3.70 22.51
CA ASP A 341 1.14 -4.55 23.37
C ASP A 341 1.22 -6.03 22.90
N HIS A 342 0.35 -6.44 21.97
CA HIS A 342 0.32 -7.79 21.40
C HIS A 342 0.98 -7.85 20.01
N GLY A 343 1.56 -6.75 19.51
CA GLY A 343 2.16 -6.67 18.18
C GLY A 343 1.14 -6.64 17.03
N LEU A 344 -0.10 -6.25 17.31
CA LEU A 344 -1.18 -6.10 16.35
C LEU A 344 -1.48 -4.62 16.13
N ILE A 345 -2.18 -4.28 15.05
CA ILE A 345 -2.78 -2.96 14.87
C ILE A 345 -4.27 -3.04 15.16
N ASP A 346 -4.73 -2.17 16.04
CA ASP A 346 -6.15 -2.04 16.41
C ASP A 346 -6.89 -1.12 15.43
N ALA A 347 -8.19 -1.41 15.24
CA ALA A 347 -9.05 -0.59 14.40
C ALA A 347 -9.28 0.81 15.04
N PRO A 348 -9.18 1.90 14.24
CA PRO A 348 -9.36 3.24 14.73
C PRO A 348 -10.79 3.47 15.22
N THR A 349 -10.94 4.32 16.24
CA THR A 349 -12.24 4.60 16.87
C THR A 349 -12.85 5.93 16.46
N LEU A 350 -12.05 6.89 16.02
CA LEU A 350 -12.51 8.21 15.60
C LEU A 350 -13.20 8.15 14.23
N PRO A 351 -14.10 9.10 13.91
CA PRO A 351 -14.78 9.20 12.62
C PRO A 351 -13.81 9.40 11.44
N GLY A 352 -14.25 9.04 10.25
CA GLY A 352 -13.44 9.18 9.03
C GLY A 352 -12.32 8.17 8.99
N LEU A 353 -11.11 8.62 8.62
CA LEU A 353 -9.89 7.83 8.64
C LEU A 353 -9.41 7.48 10.05
N GLY A 354 -9.99 8.11 11.08
CA GLY A 354 -9.72 7.75 12.45
C GLY A 354 -8.43 8.30 13.05
N TYR A 355 -7.78 9.25 12.36
CA TYR A 355 -6.55 9.91 12.79
C TYR A 355 -6.69 11.43 12.69
N GLU A 356 -6.11 12.14 13.67
CA GLU A 356 -6.19 13.58 13.77
C GLU A 356 -4.96 14.23 13.13
N ILE A 357 -5.20 15.24 12.29
CA ILE A 357 -4.13 16.05 11.69
C ILE A 357 -3.47 16.90 12.78
N ASP A 358 -2.16 16.88 12.83
CA ASP A 358 -1.35 17.82 13.61
C ASP A 358 -1.21 19.14 12.83
N TRP A 359 -2.15 20.05 13.08
CA TRP A 359 -2.20 21.32 12.34
C TRP A 359 -1.01 22.23 12.63
N ASP A 360 -0.42 22.16 13.83
CA ASP A 360 0.78 22.95 14.16
C ASP A 360 1.97 22.42 13.34
N TRP A 361 2.13 21.11 13.27
CA TRP A 361 3.14 20.50 12.43
C TRP A 361 2.93 20.81 10.94
N ILE A 362 1.68 20.78 10.44
CA ILE A 362 1.36 21.12 9.04
C ILE A 362 1.76 22.57 8.74
N GLU A 363 1.41 23.54 9.60
CA GLU A 363 1.76 24.95 9.38
C GLU A 363 3.28 25.19 9.40
N ASP A 364 4.02 24.49 10.28
CA ASP A 364 5.47 24.62 10.38
C ASP A 364 6.22 24.06 9.15
N HIS A 365 5.64 23.07 8.44
CA HIS A 365 6.25 22.43 7.28
C HIS A 365 5.62 22.85 5.93
N LYS A 366 4.56 23.63 5.96
CA LYS A 366 3.88 24.12 4.77
C LYS A 366 4.70 25.17 4.04
N ILE A 367 4.99 24.94 2.77
CA ILE A 367 5.70 25.89 1.92
C ILE A 367 4.78 26.70 1.02
N GLN A 368 3.60 26.20 0.66
CA GLN A 368 2.58 26.90 -0.12
C GLN A 368 1.23 26.21 -0.06
N THR A 369 0.17 26.94 -0.45
CA THR A 369 -1.16 26.37 -0.70
C THR A 369 -1.50 26.53 -2.17
N LEU A 370 -1.88 25.42 -2.82
CA LEU A 370 -2.39 25.37 -4.20
C LEU A 370 -3.91 25.22 -4.19
N SER A 371 -4.61 25.91 -5.12
CA SER A 371 -6.08 25.85 -5.18
C SER A 371 -6.64 25.95 -6.59
#